data_f4b02ca6f2b066640188676215cd913d
#
_entry.id   f4b02ca6f2b066640188676215cd913d
#
_cell.length_a   1.000
_cell.length_b   1.000
_cell.length_c   1.000
_cell.angle_alpha   90.00
_cell.angle_beta   90.00
_cell.angle_gamma   90.00
#
_symmetry.space_group_name_H-M   'P 1'
#
loop_
_entity.id
_entity.type
_entity.pdbx_description
1 polymer ?
#
loop_
_entity_poly.entity_id
_entity_poly.type
_entity_poly.pdbx_seq_one_letter_code
_entity_poly.pdbx_strand_id
1 'polypeptide(L)'
;MASDCKRKEKTMEHLYYGLWDNVAKCYAWVGESKNNATFARMCNVMAKDEKTFVGQSPEDYTGYKLAKFNDESGEFINDKEKVWEGKPHE
;
A
#
# COMPACT_ATOMS: atom_id res chain seq x y z
N MET A 1 3.75 -13.49 -23.99
CA MET A 1 2.62 -14.06 -24.53
C MET A 1 1.79 -14.83 -23.53
N ALA A 2 0.73 -15.35 -24.00
CA ALA A 2 -0.22 -15.97 -23.11
C ALA A 2 0.35 -17.07 -22.27
N SER A 3 1.41 -17.68 -22.72
CA SER A 3 1.99 -18.77 -21.97
C SER A 3 2.46 -18.36 -20.58
N ASP A 4 2.82 -17.12 -20.41
CA ASP A 4 3.26 -16.69 -19.09
C ASP A 4 2.15 -16.76 -18.08
N CYS A 5 0.96 -16.35 -18.48
CA CYS A 5 -0.17 -16.42 -17.57
C CYS A 5 -0.52 -17.85 -17.28
N LYS A 6 -0.42 -18.70 -18.28
CA LYS A 6 -0.80 -20.09 -18.10
C LYS A 6 0.13 -20.84 -17.18
N ARG A 7 1.36 -20.40 -17.10
CA ARG A 7 2.31 -21.10 -16.27
C ARG A 7 2.14 -20.81 -14.80
N LYS A 8 1.35 -19.83 -14.47
CA LYS A 8 1.10 -19.57 -13.07
C LYS A 8 0.28 -20.71 -12.49
N GLU A 9 0.79 -21.26 -11.44
CA GLU A 9 0.13 -22.38 -10.81
C GLU A 9 -1.16 -21.97 -10.16
N LYS A 10 -1.26 -20.74 -9.77
CA LYS A 10 -2.43 -20.22 -9.11
C LYS A 10 -2.58 -18.77 -9.45
N THR A 11 -3.79 -18.28 -9.23
CA THR A 11 -4.10 -16.90 -9.45
C THR A 11 -3.21 -16.01 -8.58
N MET A 12 -2.66 -14.99 -9.20
CA MET A 12 -1.89 -14.01 -8.48
C MET A 12 -2.80 -12.88 -8.09
N GLU A 13 -2.81 -12.60 -6.81
CA GLU A 13 -3.54 -11.46 -6.32
C GLU A 13 -2.57 -10.32 -6.13
N HIS A 14 -2.97 -9.16 -6.61
CA HIS A 14 -2.18 -7.94 -6.47
C HIS A 14 -2.86 -7.08 -5.43
N LEU A 15 -2.08 -6.67 -4.44
CA LEU A 15 -2.63 -5.89 -3.33
C LEU A 15 -2.26 -4.44 -3.51
N TYR A 16 -3.26 -3.58 -3.47
CA TYR A 16 -3.07 -2.14 -3.65
C TYR A 16 -3.24 -1.43 -2.33
N TYR A 17 -2.33 -0.52 -2.07
CA TYR A 17 -2.25 0.19 -0.80
C TYR A 17 -2.21 1.69 -1.06
N GLY A 18 -2.57 2.46 -0.05
CA GLY A 18 -2.52 3.89 -0.14
C GLY A 18 -2.08 4.52 1.16
N LEU A 19 -1.45 5.66 1.06
CA LEU A 19 -1.10 6.48 2.20
C LEU A 19 -2.08 7.64 2.28
N TRP A 20 -2.91 7.62 3.30
CA TRP A 20 -3.91 8.64 3.52
C TRP A 20 -3.29 9.79 4.31
N ASP A 21 -3.45 11.00 3.79
CA ASP A 21 -2.99 12.21 4.46
C ASP A 21 -4.16 12.76 5.26
N ASN A 22 -4.05 12.69 6.59
CA ASN A 22 -5.12 13.11 7.47
C ASN A 22 -5.35 14.62 7.47
N VAL A 23 -4.36 15.37 7.06
CA VAL A 23 -4.47 16.82 7.01
C VAL A 23 -5.10 17.27 5.68
N ALA A 24 -4.59 16.75 4.58
CA ALA A 24 -5.10 17.12 3.26
C ALA A 24 -6.39 16.41 2.92
N LYS A 25 -6.71 15.32 3.62
CA LYS A 25 -7.93 14.54 3.41
C LYS A 25 -7.96 13.89 2.04
N CYS A 26 -6.85 13.34 1.64
CA CYS A 26 -6.76 12.60 0.38
C CYS A 26 -5.60 11.64 0.45
N TYR A 27 -5.54 10.74 -0.53
CA TYR A 27 -4.40 9.82 -0.60
C TYR A 27 -3.22 10.51 -1.25
N ALA A 28 -2.11 10.52 -0.53
CA ALA A 28 -0.89 11.12 -1.04
C ALA A 28 -0.12 10.15 -1.94
N TRP A 29 -0.39 8.85 -1.82
CA TRP A 29 0.30 7.85 -2.60
C TRP A 29 -0.58 6.62 -2.68
N VAL A 30 -0.60 5.97 -3.84
CA VAL A 30 -1.29 4.70 -4.05
C VAL A 30 -0.38 3.83 -4.90
N GLY A 31 -0.25 2.59 -4.53
CA GLY A 31 0.58 1.67 -5.29
C GLY A 31 0.39 0.24 -4.85
N GLU A 32 1.10 -0.63 -5.54
CA GLU A 32 1.02 -2.06 -5.30
C GLU A 32 2.12 -2.48 -4.34
N SER A 33 1.81 -3.44 -3.45
CA SER A 33 2.81 -4.03 -2.60
C SER A 33 2.52 -5.51 -2.44
N LYS A 34 3.51 -6.24 -2.00
CA LYS A 34 3.44 -7.69 -1.96
C LYS A 34 2.49 -8.18 -0.87
N ASN A 35 2.55 -7.58 0.30
CA ASN A 35 1.69 -7.95 1.41
C ASN A 35 1.69 -6.82 2.43
N ASN A 36 0.87 -6.98 3.47
CA ASN A 36 0.75 -5.95 4.49
C ASN A 36 2.07 -5.65 5.17
N ALA A 37 2.84 -6.68 5.47
CA ALA A 37 4.11 -6.50 6.18
C ALA A 37 5.11 -5.72 5.34
N THR A 38 5.17 -6.01 4.05
CA THR A 38 6.08 -5.30 3.14
C THR A 38 5.68 -3.84 3.02
N PHE A 39 4.39 -3.58 2.91
CA PHE A 39 3.90 -2.21 2.83
C PHE A 39 4.19 -1.45 4.12
N ALA A 40 3.94 -2.09 5.27
CA ALA A 40 4.19 -1.45 6.55
C ALA A 40 5.69 -1.14 6.73
N ARG A 41 6.54 -2.03 6.26
CA ARG A 41 7.98 -1.79 6.32
C ARG A 41 8.36 -0.59 5.46
N MET A 42 7.80 -0.49 4.27
CA MET A 42 8.05 0.65 3.42
C MET A 42 7.64 1.94 4.11
N CYS A 43 6.49 1.95 4.74
CA CYS A 43 6.02 3.12 5.46
C CYS A 43 6.96 3.48 6.61
N ASN A 44 7.45 2.47 7.33
CA ASN A 44 8.39 2.72 8.42
C ASN A 44 9.69 3.33 7.92
N VAL A 45 10.19 2.84 6.80
CA VAL A 45 11.41 3.38 6.21
C VAL A 45 11.19 4.83 5.81
N MET A 46 10.07 5.12 5.16
CA MET A 46 9.76 6.49 4.78
C MET A 46 9.62 7.40 6.00
N ALA A 47 9.00 6.89 7.05
CA ALA A 47 8.78 7.70 8.25
C ALA A 47 10.09 8.09 8.94
N LYS A 48 11.12 7.29 8.77
CA LYS A 48 12.42 7.57 9.36
C LYS A 48 13.28 8.47 8.48
N ASP A 49 12.90 8.65 7.25
CA ASP A 49 13.69 9.45 6.29
C ASP A 49 13.05 10.82 6.16
N GLU A 50 13.64 11.80 6.82
CA GLU A 50 13.09 13.15 6.84
C GLU A 50 13.06 13.82 5.47
N LYS A 51 13.70 13.21 4.47
CA LYS A 51 13.63 13.73 3.12
C LYS A 51 12.37 13.36 2.40
N THR A 52 11.61 12.40 2.93
CA THR A 52 10.35 12.01 2.32
C THR A 52 9.20 12.81 2.91
N PHE A 53 8.10 12.89 2.15
CA PHE A 53 6.93 13.62 2.65
C PHE A 53 6.36 12.96 3.91
N VAL A 54 6.45 11.64 4.01
CA VAL A 54 5.98 10.95 5.20
C VAL A 54 6.89 11.26 6.38
N GLY A 55 8.21 11.27 6.14
CA GLY A 55 9.16 11.49 7.20
C GLY A 55 9.13 12.88 7.81
N GLN A 56 8.57 13.84 7.07
CA GLN A 56 8.46 15.19 7.59
C GLN A 56 7.38 15.31 8.64
N SER A 57 6.32 14.53 8.53
CA SER A 57 5.22 14.56 9.49
C SER A 57 4.54 13.20 9.51
N PRO A 58 5.23 12.18 10.04
CA PRO A 58 4.67 10.83 9.93
C PRO A 58 3.32 10.67 10.63
N GLU A 59 3.08 11.44 11.66
CA GLU A 59 1.81 11.34 12.39
C GLU A 59 0.62 11.78 11.56
N ASP A 60 0.85 12.43 10.42
CA ASP A 60 -0.23 12.87 9.55
C ASP A 60 -0.68 11.79 8.58
N TYR A 61 -0.01 10.64 8.55
CA TYR A 61 -0.26 9.64 7.53
C TYR A 61 -0.73 8.32 8.12
N THR A 62 -1.65 7.69 7.41
CA THR A 62 -2.16 6.36 7.76
C THR A 62 -2.10 5.48 6.52
N GLY A 63 -1.61 4.27 6.66
CA GLY A 63 -1.53 3.35 5.54
C GLY A 63 -2.69 2.38 5.53
N TYR A 64 -3.31 2.25 4.37
CA TYR A 64 -4.44 1.35 4.20
C TYR A 64 -4.18 0.37 3.07
N LYS A 65 -4.67 -0.86 3.25
CA LYS A 65 -4.87 -1.74 2.12
C LYS A 65 -6.19 -1.33 1.50
N LEU A 66 -6.20 -1.12 0.20
CA LEU A 66 -7.37 -0.57 -0.47
C LEU A 66 -8.15 -1.61 -1.23
N ALA A 67 -7.47 -2.48 -1.95
CA ALA A 67 -8.15 -3.41 -2.84
C ALA A 67 -7.24 -4.56 -3.21
N LYS A 68 -7.86 -5.62 -3.70
CA LYS A 68 -7.17 -6.74 -4.31
C LYS A 68 -7.54 -6.77 -5.77
N PHE A 69 -6.58 -7.14 -6.61
CA PHE A 69 -6.82 -7.27 -8.04
C PHE A 69 -6.52 -8.70 -8.45
N ASN A 70 -7.49 -9.34 -9.07
CA ASN A 70 -7.33 -10.69 -9.58
C ASN A 70 -6.89 -10.60 -11.04
N ASP A 71 -5.68 -11.05 -11.32
CA ASP A 71 -5.13 -10.86 -12.65
C ASP A 71 -5.67 -11.86 -13.68
N GLU A 72 -6.45 -12.84 -13.26
CA GLU A 72 -7.12 -13.72 -14.19
C GLU A 72 -8.46 -13.19 -14.63
N SER A 73 -9.23 -12.67 -13.70
CA SER A 73 -10.58 -12.20 -14.00
C SER A 73 -10.62 -10.71 -14.32
N GLY A 74 -9.60 -9.97 -13.92
CA GLY A 74 -9.60 -8.53 -14.06
C GLY A 74 -10.44 -7.82 -13.02
N GLU A 75 -10.79 -8.51 -11.98
CA GLU A 75 -11.70 -8.00 -10.96
C GLU A 75 -10.95 -7.29 -9.85
N PHE A 76 -11.44 -6.10 -9.47
CA PHE A 76 -10.97 -5.42 -8.27
C PHE A 76 -11.96 -5.69 -7.15
N ILE A 77 -11.46 -6.08 -6.01
CA ILE A 77 -12.28 -6.32 -4.83
C ILE A 77 -11.88 -5.31 -3.77
N ASN A 78 -12.80 -4.44 -3.42
CA ASN A 78 -12.54 -3.45 -2.38
C ASN A 78 -12.39 -4.17 -1.05
N ASP A 79 -11.33 -3.83 -0.34
CA ASP A 79 -11.03 -4.52 0.91
C ASP A 79 -10.20 -3.58 1.76
N LYS A 80 -10.83 -2.52 2.25
CA LYS A 80 -10.10 -1.47 2.96
C LYS A 80 -9.79 -1.89 4.37
N GLU A 81 -8.54 -1.79 4.73
CA GLU A 81 -8.06 -2.21 6.03
C GLU A 81 -6.89 -1.35 6.45
N LYS A 82 -6.91 -0.84 7.68
CA LYS A 82 -5.79 -0.07 8.18
C LYS A 82 -4.61 -1.02 8.44
N VAL A 83 -3.46 -0.69 7.87
CA VAL A 83 -2.28 -1.53 7.96
C VAL A 83 -1.16 -0.84 8.74
N TRP A 84 -1.11 0.48 8.66
CA TRP A 84 0.00 1.21 9.25
C TRP A 84 -0.48 2.57 9.72
N GLU A 85 0.08 3.01 10.82
CA GLU A 85 -0.27 4.34 11.36
C GLU A 85 1.03 5.04 11.72
N GLY A 86 1.21 6.24 11.20
CA GLY A 86 2.42 7.00 11.49
C GLY A 86 2.39 7.56 12.90
N LYS A 87 3.59 7.69 13.46
CA LYS A 87 3.75 8.23 14.80
C LYS A 87 4.73 9.37 14.76
N PRO A 88 4.56 10.36 15.65
CA PRO A 88 5.50 11.47 15.67
C PRO A 88 6.90 10.99 16.02
N HIS A 89 7.87 11.75 15.55
CA HIS A 89 9.25 11.51 15.94
C HIS A 89 9.41 11.77 17.42
N GLU A 90 10.28 11.02 18.05
CA GLU A 90 10.52 11.22 19.47
C GLU A 90 11.80 11.95 19.75
#